data_b5571430bb0c8474db3c26994537f208
#
_entry.id   b5571430bb0c8474db3c26994537f208
#
_cell.length_a   1.000
_cell.length_b   1.000
_cell.length_c   1.000
_cell.angle_alpha   90.00
_cell.angle_beta   90.00
_cell.angle_gamma   90.00
#
_symmetry.space_group_name_H-M   'P 1'
#
loop_
_entity.id
_entity.type
_entity.pdbx_description
1 polymer ?
#
loop_
_entity_poly.entity_id
_entity_poly.type
_entity_poly.pdbx_seq_one_letter_code
_entity_poly.pdbx_strand_id
1 'polypeptide(L)'
;LVKNREILIFIIIGALNTSIDIGVFALLKYVLAIPNDSHLIIYINLISVIAAIIFSYFANKYITFQHKTQANTREVGSFLIVNGLGFIVNTSILKLAIYLLPTIIVLPVSLAFIPSQLIDPAIIGKLLGTGGSMIVSFVGYKFFVFRK
;
A
#
# COMPACT_ATOMS: atom_id res chain seq x y z
N LEU A 1 6.85 5.80 28.47
CA LEU A 1 7.10 6.89 27.49
C LEU A 1 7.72 6.40 26.18
N VAL A 2 8.66 5.44 26.20
CA VAL A 2 9.32 4.90 24.98
C VAL A 2 8.30 4.21 24.06
N LYS A 3 7.41 3.40 24.63
CA LYS A 3 6.41 2.62 23.86
C LYS A 3 5.46 3.49 23.02
N ASN A 4 5.05 4.64 23.53
CA ASN A 4 4.15 5.56 22.80
C ASN A 4 4.86 6.27 21.64
N ARG A 5 6.15 6.58 21.78
CA ARG A 5 6.96 7.18 20.72
C ARG A 5 7.17 6.20 19.54
N GLU A 6 7.45 4.94 19.84
CA GLU A 6 7.62 3.91 18.80
C GLU A 6 6.33 3.70 17.99
N ILE A 7 5.17 3.66 18.67
CA ILE A 7 3.87 3.55 18.01
C ILE A 7 3.61 4.76 17.10
N LEU A 8 3.89 5.98 17.59
CA LEU A 8 3.69 7.19 16.80
C LEU A 8 4.58 7.20 15.54
N ILE A 9 5.86 6.84 15.70
CA ILE A 9 6.79 6.73 14.55
C ILE A 9 6.29 5.68 13.56
N PHE A 10 5.82 4.51 14.04
CA PHE A 10 5.26 3.47 13.17
C PHE A 10 4.04 3.94 12.38
N ILE A 11 3.14 4.70 13.00
CA ILE A 11 1.97 5.27 12.33
C ILE A 11 2.40 6.28 11.26
N ILE A 12 3.35 7.16 11.57
CA ILE A 12 3.87 8.15 10.61
C ILE A 12 4.53 7.45 9.42
N ILE A 13 5.37 6.46 9.68
CA ILE A 13 6.02 5.68 8.61
C ILE A 13 4.99 4.93 7.78
N GLY A 14 3.95 4.36 8.41
CA GLY A 14 2.85 3.72 7.71
C GLY A 14 2.09 4.69 6.80
N ALA A 15 1.79 5.89 7.28
CA ALA A 15 1.16 6.94 6.48
C ALA A 15 2.04 7.38 5.30
N LEU A 16 3.34 7.60 5.52
CA LEU A 16 4.29 7.94 4.45
C LEU A 16 4.42 6.81 3.43
N ASN A 17 4.50 5.56 3.89
CA ASN A 17 4.55 4.39 3.02
C ASN A 17 3.31 4.31 2.11
N THR A 18 2.12 4.52 2.68
CA THR A 18 0.86 4.58 1.93
C THR A 18 0.85 5.73 0.93
N SER A 19 1.35 6.91 1.32
CA SER A 19 1.44 8.07 0.43
C SER A 19 2.38 7.81 -0.75
N ILE A 20 3.50 7.13 -0.53
CA ILE A 20 4.44 6.74 -1.59
C ILE A 20 3.78 5.73 -2.53
N ASP A 21 3.13 4.69 -1.99
CA ASP A 21 2.47 3.67 -2.80
C ASP A 21 1.40 4.29 -3.72
N ILE A 22 0.50 5.09 -3.16
CA ILE A 22 -0.57 5.73 -3.92
C ILE A 22 -0.02 6.78 -4.87
N GLY A 23 0.95 7.59 -4.41
CA GLY A 23 1.55 8.65 -5.21
C GLY A 23 2.29 8.10 -6.45
N VAL A 24 3.09 7.05 -6.29
CA VAL A 24 3.79 6.39 -7.41
C VAL A 24 2.78 5.74 -8.35
N PHE A 25 1.77 5.05 -7.83
CA PHE A 25 0.72 4.46 -8.64
C PHE A 25 -0.01 5.51 -9.49
N ALA A 26 -0.48 6.59 -8.86
CA ALA A 26 -1.19 7.65 -9.54
C ALA A 26 -0.29 8.34 -10.58
N LEU A 27 0.95 8.66 -10.21
CA LEU A 27 1.91 9.27 -11.13
C LEU A 27 2.10 8.42 -12.38
N LEU A 28 2.41 7.13 -12.22
CA LEU A 28 2.62 6.23 -13.36
C LEU A 28 1.35 6.08 -14.20
N LYS A 29 0.18 5.95 -13.55
CA LYS A 29 -1.09 5.82 -14.24
C LYS A 29 -1.40 7.01 -15.13
N TYR A 30 -1.24 8.23 -14.61
CA TYR A 30 -1.60 9.44 -15.34
C TYR A 30 -0.52 9.89 -16.32
N VAL A 31 0.76 9.79 -15.99
CA VAL A 31 1.86 10.14 -16.90
C VAL A 31 1.90 9.22 -18.11
N LEU A 32 1.65 7.93 -17.92
CA LEU A 32 1.63 6.93 -19.00
C LEU A 32 0.25 6.77 -19.63
N ALA A 33 -0.75 7.55 -19.21
CA ALA A 33 -2.13 7.52 -19.70
C ALA A 33 -2.72 6.09 -19.74
N ILE A 34 -2.50 5.29 -18.67
CA ILE A 34 -2.89 3.87 -18.63
C ILE A 34 -4.39 3.75 -18.34
N PRO A 35 -5.19 3.14 -19.24
CA PRO A 35 -6.61 2.89 -19.03
C PRO A 35 -6.86 1.88 -17.90
N ASN A 36 -8.04 1.95 -17.26
CA ASN A 36 -8.39 1.07 -16.14
C ASN A 36 -8.50 -0.40 -16.52
N ASP A 37 -8.90 -0.71 -17.74
CA ASP A 37 -9.01 -2.06 -18.30
C ASP A 37 -7.68 -2.65 -18.79
N SER A 38 -6.62 -1.83 -18.81
CA SER A 38 -5.30 -2.27 -19.23
C SER A 38 -4.65 -3.23 -18.24
N HIS A 39 -4.03 -4.29 -18.75
CA HIS A 39 -3.17 -5.18 -17.95
C HIS A 39 -1.98 -4.45 -17.31
N LEU A 40 -1.57 -3.31 -17.86
CA LEU A 40 -0.49 -2.49 -17.32
C LEU A 40 -0.78 -1.94 -15.92
N ILE A 41 -2.06 -1.86 -15.51
CA ILE A 41 -2.47 -1.49 -14.14
C ILE A 41 -1.78 -2.36 -13.08
N ILE A 42 -1.61 -3.65 -13.36
CA ILE A 42 -0.97 -4.58 -12.41
C ILE A 42 0.52 -4.27 -12.28
N TYR A 43 1.18 -3.96 -13.40
CA TYR A 43 2.61 -3.65 -13.39
C TYR A 43 2.91 -2.33 -12.68
N ILE A 44 2.11 -1.28 -12.90
CA ILE A 44 2.29 -0.02 -12.16
C ILE A 44 1.95 -0.19 -10.67
N ASN A 45 0.97 -1.05 -10.33
CA ASN A 45 0.68 -1.41 -8.95
C ASN A 45 1.87 -2.14 -8.30
N LEU A 46 2.51 -3.07 -9.01
CA LEU A 46 3.70 -3.76 -8.53
C LEU A 46 4.86 -2.78 -8.28
N ILE A 47 5.12 -1.87 -9.22
CA ILE A 47 6.18 -0.86 -9.08
C ILE A 47 5.91 0.03 -7.88
N SER A 48 4.68 0.51 -7.69
CA SER A 48 4.33 1.36 -6.56
C SER A 48 4.50 0.67 -5.21
N VAL A 49 4.08 -0.60 -5.11
CA VAL A 49 4.25 -1.40 -3.89
C VAL A 49 5.72 -1.68 -3.61
N ILE A 50 6.54 -1.98 -4.64
CA ILE A 50 7.98 -2.18 -4.46
C ILE A 50 8.63 -0.89 -3.94
N ALA A 51 8.31 0.27 -4.49
CA ALA A 51 8.82 1.55 -4.02
C ALA A 51 8.46 1.79 -2.54
N ALA A 52 7.22 1.52 -2.16
CA ALA A 52 6.75 1.62 -0.79
C ALA A 52 7.47 0.64 0.16
N ILE A 53 7.67 -0.62 -0.26
CA ILE A 53 8.40 -1.65 0.51
C ILE A 53 9.85 -1.23 0.75
N ILE A 54 10.53 -0.73 -0.27
CA ILE A 54 11.92 -0.26 -0.14
C ILE A 54 11.99 0.89 0.87
N PHE A 55 11.11 1.87 0.75
CA PHE A 55 11.02 2.97 1.72
C PHE A 55 10.75 2.46 3.13
N SER A 56 9.75 1.58 3.29
CA SER A 56 9.36 1.01 4.58
C SER A 56 10.51 0.24 5.24
N TYR A 57 11.28 -0.51 4.47
CA TYR A 57 12.44 -1.24 4.99
C TYR A 57 13.49 -0.28 5.58
N PHE A 58 13.89 0.75 4.83
CA PHE A 58 14.89 1.71 5.30
C PHE A 58 14.36 2.56 6.46
N ALA A 59 13.12 3.03 6.39
CA ALA A 59 12.51 3.83 7.44
C ALA A 59 12.37 3.03 8.75
N ASN A 60 11.89 1.80 8.70
CA ASN A 60 11.78 0.96 9.88
C ASN A 60 13.15 0.61 10.46
N LYS A 61 14.11 0.23 9.62
CA LYS A 61 15.45 -0.12 10.05
C LYS A 61 16.15 1.02 10.77
N TYR A 62 16.14 2.23 10.18
CA TYR A 62 16.95 3.35 10.69
C TYR A 62 16.19 4.25 11.69
N ILE A 63 14.85 4.37 11.54
CA ILE A 63 14.07 5.34 12.31
C ILE A 63 13.28 4.65 13.43
N THR A 64 12.56 3.56 13.13
CA THR A 64 11.71 2.89 14.13
C THR A 64 12.55 2.06 15.11
N PHE A 65 13.37 1.18 14.58
CA PHE A 65 14.08 0.21 15.42
C PHE A 65 15.48 0.65 15.79
N GLN A 66 16.06 1.69 15.16
CA GLN A 66 17.43 2.18 15.39
C GLN A 66 18.45 1.04 15.47
N HIS A 67 18.18 -0.05 14.76
CA HIS A 67 19.00 -1.27 14.82
C HIS A 67 20.28 -1.09 14.01
N LYS A 68 21.38 -1.02 14.72
CA LYS A 68 22.75 -1.07 14.16
C LYS A 68 23.21 -2.50 13.86
N THR A 69 22.40 -3.51 14.19
CA THR A 69 22.74 -4.92 13.97
C THR A 69 22.46 -5.37 12.55
N GLN A 70 23.25 -6.33 12.07
CA GLN A 70 23.05 -6.94 10.75
C GLN A 70 21.66 -7.56 10.64
N ALA A 71 21.04 -7.38 9.46
CA ALA A 71 19.72 -7.95 9.19
C ALA A 71 19.79 -9.48 9.30
N ASN A 72 18.92 -10.05 10.13
CA ASN A 72 18.78 -11.49 10.23
C ASN A 72 17.99 -12.00 9.01
N THR A 73 18.53 -12.97 8.28
CA THR A 73 17.93 -13.55 7.06
C THR A 73 16.50 -14.04 7.27
N ARG A 74 16.19 -14.58 8.46
CA ARG A 74 14.83 -15.03 8.81
C ARG A 74 13.85 -13.88 8.94
N GLU A 75 14.27 -12.76 9.49
CA GLU A 75 13.46 -11.56 9.71
C GLU A 75 13.12 -10.89 8.36
N VAL A 76 14.14 -10.76 7.50
CA VAL A 76 13.96 -10.26 6.13
C VAL A 76 13.06 -11.18 5.32
N GLY A 77 13.25 -12.48 5.39
CA GLY A 77 12.41 -13.46 4.70
C GLY A 77 10.95 -13.39 5.13
N SER A 78 10.68 -13.34 6.44
CA SER A 78 9.32 -13.19 6.97
C SER A 78 8.69 -11.86 6.56
N PHE A 79 9.47 -10.77 6.56
CA PHE A 79 9.02 -9.46 6.10
C PHE A 79 8.62 -9.50 4.62
N LEU A 80 9.41 -10.12 3.77
CA LEU A 80 9.10 -10.25 2.34
C LEU A 80 7.87 -11.11 2.08
N ILE A 81 7.69 -12.21 2.81
CA ILE A 81 6.50 -13.07 2.70
C ILE A 81 5.23 -12.30 3.06
N VAL A 82 5.22 -11.58 4.18
CA VAL A 82 4.07 -10.79 4.62
C VAL A 82 3.75 -9.68 3.62
N ASN A 83 4.77 -9.00 3.08
CA ASN A 83 4.57 -7.99 2.04
C ASN A 83 4.08 -8.60 0.72
N GLY A 84 4.55 -9.78 0.34
CA GLY A 84 4.03 -10.53 -0.81
C GLY A 84 2.55 -10.87 -0.68
N LEU A 85 2.11 -11.33 0.49
CA LEU A 85 0.69 -11.57 0.78
C LEU A 85 -0.11 -10.26 0.74
N GLY A 86 0.43 -9.19 1.31
CA GLY A 86 -0.15 -7.85 1.24
C GLY A 86 -0.33 -7.37 -0.21
N PHE A 87 0.66 -7.61 -1.08
CA PHE A 87 0.58 -7.29 -2.50
C PHE A 87 -0.52 -8.06 -3.23
N ILE A 88 -0.67 -9.35 -2.95
CA ILE A 88 -1.76 -10.17 -3.53
C ILE A 88 -3.12 -9.59 -3.14
N VAL A 89 -3.32 -9.28 -1.85
CA VAL A 89 -4.58 -8.68 -1.36
C VAL A 89 -4.81 -7.30 -1.97
N ASN A 90 -3.80 -6.44 -2.00
CA ASN A 90 -3.87 -5.12 -2.62
C ASN A 90 -4.31 -5.20 -4.08
N THR A 91 -3.63 -6.04 -4.88
CA THR A 91 -3.92 -6.22 -6.31
C THR A 91 -5.30 -6.83 -6.56
N SER A 92 -5.72 -7.78 -5.72
CA SER A 92 -7.05 -8.40 -5.82
C SER A 92 -8.16 -7.39 -5.56
N ILE A 93 -8.03 -6.56 -4.52
CA ILE A 93 -9.00 -5.50 -4.20
C ILE A 93 -9.01 -4.43 -5.28
N LEU A 94 -7.84 -4.02 -5.79
CA LEU A 94 -7.72 -3.07 -6.90
C LEU A 94 -8.48 -3.56 -8.13
N LYS A 95 -8.27 -4.81 -8.56
CA LYS A 95 -8.97 -5.37 -9.71
C LYS A 95 -10.48 -5.47 -9.48
N LEU A 96 -10.90 -5.93 -8.29
CA LEU A 96 -12.30 -6.02 -7.93
C LEU A 96 -12.96 -4.65 -7.94
N ALA A 97 -12.31 -3.62 -7.44
CA ALA A 97 -12.81 -2.26 -7.46
C ALA A 97 -12.95 -1.71 -8.89
N ILE A 98 -11.96 -1.92 -9.75
CA ILE A 98 -12.04 -1.52 -11.17
C ILE A 98 -13.23 -2.19 -11.87
N TYR A 99 -13.53 -3.44 -11.53
CA TYR A 99 -14.62 -4.19 -12.12
C TYR A 99 -16.01 -3.77 -11.58
N LEU A 100 -16.16 -3.60 -10.26
CA LEU A 100 -17.44 -3.35 -9.60
C LEU A 100 -17.83 -1.88 -9.51
N LEU A 101 -16.86 -0.97 -9.28
CA LEU A 101 -17.18 0.45 -9.04
C LEU A 101 -17.87 1.14 -10.22
N PRO A 102 -17.52 0.90 -11.49
CA PRO A 102 -18.24 1.50 -12.61
C PRO A 102 -19.73 1.13 -12.63
N THR A 103 -20.12 -0.05 -12.14
CA THR A 103 -21.52 -0.49 -12.08
C THR A 103 -22.25 0.07 -10.85
N ILE A 104 -21.53 0.38 -9.78
CA ILE A 104 -22.11 0.89 -8.52
C ILE A 104 -22.15 2.42 -8.53
N ILE A 105 -21.16 3.09 -9.13
CA ILE A 105 -21.09 4.56 -9.24
C ILE A 105 -21.91 5.07 -10.44
N VAL A 106 -23.10 4.51 -10.67
CA VAL A 106 -24.16 5.21 -11.37
C VAL A 106 -24.91 6.10 -10.35
N LEU A 107 -24.18 6.71 -9.42
CA LEU A 107 -24.76 7.71 -8.52
C LEU A 107 -24.85 9.03 -9.26
N PRO A 108 -25.98 9.77 -9.10
CA PRO A 108 -26.14 11.07 -9.74
C PRO A 108 -24.98 11.96 -9.29
N VAL A 109 -24.24 12.49 -10.26
CA VAL A 109 -23.04 13.35 -10.09
C VAL A 109 -23.47 14.73 -9.52
N SER A 110 -24.01 14.73 -8.32
CA SER A 110 -24.20 15.94 -7.52
C SER A 110 -22.98 16.26 -6.64
N LEU A 111 -21.90 15.50 -6.77
CA LEU A 111 -20.61 15.73 -6.10
C LEU A 111 -19.62 16.49 -7.01
N ALA A 112 -20.11 17.55 -7.65
CA ALA A 112 -19.33 18.41 -8.57
C ALA A 112 -18.10 19.10 -7.95
N PHE A 113 -17.89 18.93 -6.62
CA PHE A 113 -16.74 19.48 -5.90
C PHE A 113 -15.54 18.54 -5.82
N ILE A 114 -15.68 17.27 -6.20
CA ILE A 114 -14.58 16.28 -6.14
C ILE A 114 -13.91 16.22 -7.51
N PRO A 115 -12.58 16.45 -7.60
CA PRO A 115 -11.85 16.26 -8.85
C PRO A 115 -12.10 14.89 -9.45
N SER A 116 -12.43 14.82 -10.73
CA SER A 116 -12.77 13.56 -11.43
C SER A 116 -11.68 12.50 -11.31
N GLN A 117 -10.42 12.91 -11.12
CA GLN A 117 -9.28 12.00 -10.89
C GLN A 117 -9.39 11.22 -9.57
N LEU A 118 -10.05 11.78 -8.53
CA LEU A 118 -10.27 11.10 -7.25
C LEU A 118 -11.44 10.10 -7.29
N ILE A 119 -12.31 10.21 -8.31
CA ILE A 119 -13.43 9.29 -8.54
C ILE A 119 -13.02 8.14 -9.47
N ASP A 120 -11.74 8.11 -9.90
CA ASP A 120 -11.21 7.04 -10.73
C ASP A 120 -11.28 5.70 -9.97
N PRO A 121 -11.98 4.66 -10.52
CA PRO A 121 -12.10 3.35 -9.89
C PRO A 121 -10.75 2.70 -9.55
N ALA A 122 -9.69 2.98 -10.33
CA ALA A 122 -8.37 2.46 -10.05
C ALA A 122 -7.74 3.14 -8.82
N ILE A 123 -7.93 4.44 -8.64
CA ILE A 123 -7.43 5.17 -7.46
C ILE A 123 -8.21 4.73 -6.20
N ILE A 124 -9.52 4.63 -6.28
CA ILE A 124 -10.36 4.13 -5.17
C ILE A 124 -9.96 2.69 -4.84
N GLY A 125 -9.83 1.83 -5.85
CA GLY A 125 -9.40 0.46 -5.67
C GLY A 125 -8.00 0.35 -5.05
N LYS A 126 -7.09 1.24 -5.42
CA LYS A 126 -5.75 1.32 -4.83
C LYS A 126 -5.80 1.71 -3.36
N LEU A 127 -6.62 2.69 -2.98
CA LEU A 127 -6.82 3.10 -1.59
C LEU A 127 -7.38 1.95 -0.74
N LEU A 128 -8.43 1.29 -1.22
CA LEU A 128 -9.05 0.14 -0.55
C LEU A 128 -8.08 -1.04 -0.45
N GLY A 129 -7.34 -1.32 -1.52
CA GLY A 129 -6.34 -2.38 -1.58
C GLY A 129 -5.19 -2.14 -0.59
N THR A 130 -4.73 -0.90 -0.48
CA THR A 130 -3.70 -0.51 0.50
C THR A 130 -4.22 -0.70 1.93
N GLY A 131 -5.47 -0.30 2.23
CA GLY A 131 -6.11 -0.58 3.52
C GLY A 131 -6.17 -2.07 3.84
N GLY A 132 -6.59 -2.90 2.88
CA GLY A 132 -6.61 -4.36 3.02
C GLY A 132 -5.23 -4.97 3.27
N SER A 133 -4.21 -4.53 2.54
CA SER A 133 -2.84 -5.00 2.72
C SER A 133 -2.25 -4.58 4.08
N MET A 134 -2.61 -3.41 4.60
CA MET A 134 -2.20 -2.97 5.94
C MET A 134 -2.72 -3.91 7.04
N ILE A 135 -3.96 -4.39 6.93
CA ILE A 135 -4.53 -5.36 7.87
C ILE A 135 -3.73 -6.67 7.83
N VAL A 136 -3.45 -7.19 6.63
CA VAL A 136 -2.65 -8.41 6.43
C VAL A 136 -1.24 -8.23 7.01
N SER A 137 -0.60 -7.10 6.74
CA SER A 137 0.74 -6.80 7.25
C SER A 137 0.74 -6.69 8.78
N PHE A 138 -0.25 -6.03 9.38
CA PHE A 138 -0.36 -5.92 10.83
C PHE A 138 -0.50 -7.29 11.50
N VAL A 139 -1.41 -8.13 10.99
CA VAL A 139 -1.61 -9.50 11.50
C VAL A 139 -0.35 -10.34 11.28
N GLY A 140 0.24 -10.27 10.09
CA GLY A 140 1.46 -10.99 9.74
C GLY A 140 2.65 -10.63 10.63
N TYR A 141 2.88 -9.34 10.86
CA TYR A 141 3.96 -8.89 11.74
C TYR A 141 3.74 -9.29 13.18
N LYS A 142 2.52 -9.17 13.69
CA LYS A 142 2.18 -9.53 15.07
C LYS A 142 2.37 -11.02 15.36
N PHE A 143 2.00 -11.90 14.42
CA PHE A 143 1.97 -13.34 14.67
C PHE A 143 3.17 -14.12 14.09
N PHE A 144 3.83 -13.57 13.05
CA PHE A 144 4.90 -14.31 12.35
C PHE A 144 6.28 -13.65 12.46
N VAL A 145 6.36 -12.32 12.39
CA VAL A 145 7.66 -11.62 12.38
C VAL A 145 8.15 -11.30 13.78
N PHE A 146 7.30 -10.77 14.63
CA PHE A 146 7.63 -10.30 15.99
C PHE A 146 7.11 -11.22 17.10
N ARG A 147 6.86 -12.49 16.78
CA ARG A 147 6.52 -13.48 17.79
C ARG A 147 7.73 -13.68 18.70
N LYS A 148 7.63 -13.19 19.96
CA LYS A 148 8.56 -13.49 21.06
C LYS A 148 8.42 -14.92 21.47
#